data_a87273f4602653db9ab124511e3bb459
#
_entry.id   a87273f4602653db9ab124511e3bb459
#
_cell.length_a   1.000
_cell.length_b   1.000
_cell.length_c   1.000
_cell.angle_alpha   90.00
_cell.angle_beta   90.00
_cell.angle_gamma   90.00
#
_symmetry.space_group_name_H-M   'P 1'
#
loop_
_entity.id
_entity.type
_entity.pdbx_description
1 polymer ?
#
loop_
_entity_poly.entity_id
_entity_poly.type
_entity_poly.pdbx_seq_one_letter_code
_entity_poly.pdbx_strand_id
1 'polypeptide(L)'
;MAFRSFPYFLSALTLAGAAALAGGAFVVQAAAGASVRVQVVDVNGMPVRDAVVELHHARGASGPIRFPWKMGMAQKGLQFTPGTLVVAQGSTVAFPNLDQVRHSIYSFSKPARFEIDLYGRDQTRTQSFPITGSVKLGCNIHDDMRGYIRVTDTPYAGKTDHNGYVILAGMAAGNASITVWHPQLRSPANEMKSAFNVSGAAQVHKIKVTLR
;
A
#
# COMPACT_ATOMS: atom_id res chain seq x y z
N MET A 1 -11.28 79.80 56.46
CA MET A 1 -11.69 80.97 55.61
C MET A 1 -11.36 80.61 54.15
N ALA A 2 -12.29 80.90 53.29
CA ALA A 2 -12.25 80.96 51.85
C ALA A 2 -12.64 79.65 51.12
N PHE A 3 -13.87 79.64 50.72
CA PHE A 3 -14.50 78.88 49.63
C PHE A 3 -13.83 79.17 48.29
N ARG A 4 -13.63 78.17 47.42
CA ARG A 4 -13.58 78.36 45.98
C ARG A 4 -14.20 77.21 45.21
N SER A 5 -15.06 77.67 44.32
CA SER A 5 -16.03 76.94 43.47
C SER A 5 -15.43 76.04 42.40
N PHE A 6 -16.17 74.95 42.09
CA PHE A 6 -16.00 74.10 40.93
C PHE A 6 -16.50 74.73 39.64
N PRO A 7 -15.97 74.33 38.52
CA PRO A 7 -16.80 74.17 37.31
C PRO A 7 -16.78 72.74 36.76
N TYR A 8 -17.94 72.28 36.39
CA TYR A 8 -18.23 71.01 35.69
C TYR A 8 -17.71 71.15 34.24
N PHE A 9 -16.93 70.12 33.81
CA PHE A 9 -16.69 69.91 32.40
C PHE A 9 -17.45 68.64 31.96
N LEU A 10 -18.40 68.80 31.05
CA LEU A 10 -19.01 67.77 30.27
C LEU A 10 -17.99 67.18 29.33
N SER A 11 -17.68 65.88 29.45
CA SER A 11 -16.91 65.20 28.46
C SER A 11 -17.84 64.27 27.62
N ALA A 12 -17.84 64.55 26.34
CA ALA A 12 -18.57 63.78 25.34
C ALA A 12 -18.02 62.36 25.19
N LEU A 13 -18.91 61.39 25.28
CA LEU A 13 -18.60 59.98 25.08
C LEU A 13 -18.63 59.67 23.58
N THR A 14 -17.46 59.47 22.97
CA THR A 14 -17.34 58.94 21.62
C THR A 14 -17.39 57.40 21.64
N LEU A 15 -18.47 56.84 21.13
CA LEU A 15 -18.56 55.41 20.84
C LEU A 15 -17.66 55.07 19.64
N ALA A 16 -16.56 54.38 19.88
CA ALA A 16 -15.76 53.74 18.82
C ALA A 16 -16.35 52.34 18.58
N GLY A 17 -17.05 52.19 17.47
CA GLY A 17 -17.53 50.89 17.01
C GLY A 17 -16.38 49.97 16.56
N ALA A 18 -16.08 48.94 17.29
CA ALA A 18 -15.16 47.89 16.87
C ALA A 18 -15.90 46.92 15.90
N ALA A 19 -15.62 47.04 14.61
CA ALA A 19 -16.04 46.03 13.63
C ALA A 19 -15.18 44.79 13.80
N ALA A 20 -15.76 43.73 14.40
CA ALA A 20 -15.15 42.43 14.43
C ALA A 20 -15.23 41.77 13.04
N LEU A 21 -14.10 41.73 12.34
CA LEU A 21 -13.93 40.91 11.16
C LEU A 21 -13.92 39.44 11.59
N ALA A 22 -15.05 38.77 11.48
CA ALA A 22 -15.14 37.32 11.61
C ALA A 22 -14.45 36.67 10.39
N GLY A 23 -13.14 36.43 10.51
CA GLY A 23 -12.40 35.59 9.58
C GLY A 23 -12.86 34.13 9.70
N GLY A 24 -13.80 33.72 8.84
CA GLY A 24 -14.18 32.34 8.72
C GLY A 24 -12.99 31.52 8.25
N ALA A 25 -12.39 30.74 9.17
CA ALA A 25 -11.43 29.73 8.79
C ALA A 25 -12.17 28.66 7.98
N PHE A 26 -11.99 28.65 6.65
CA PHE A 26 -12.40 27.55 5.82
C PHE A 26 -11.54 26.33 6.22
N VAL A 27 -12.07 25.46 7.07
CA VAL A 27 -11.50 24.13 7.30
C VAL A 27 -11.77 23.36 6.01
N VAL A 28 -10.77 23.29 5.13
CA VAL A 28 -10.79 22.35 4.00
C VAL A 28 -10.68 20.96 4.61
N GLN A 29 -11.82 20.35 4.85
CA GLN A 29 -11.89 18.95 5.23
C GLN A 29 -11.43 18.14 4.02
N ALA A 30 -10.21 17.61 4.06
CA ALA A 30 -9.73 16.67 3.05
C ALA A 30 -10.75 15.54 2.98
N ALA A 31 -11.40 15.37 1.83
CA ALA A 31 -12.33 14.27 1.64
C ALA A 31 -11.58 12.97 1.90
N ALA A 32 -11.98 12.24 2.93
CA ALA A 32 -11.44 10.92 3.19
C ALA A 32 -11.70 10.09 1.94
N GLY A 33 -10.63 9.64 1.25
CA GLY A 33 -10.76 8.86 0.03
C GLY A 33 -11.59 7.59 0.28
N ALA A 34 -12.20 7.06 -0.78
CA ALA A 34 -13.00 5.84 -0.70
C ALA A 34 -12.19 4.67 -0.12
N SER A 35 -12.88 3.78 0.59
CA SER A 35 -12.33 2.52 1.09
C SER A 35 -12.98 1.36 0.33
N VAL A 36 -12.15 0.53 -0.30
CA VAL A 36 -12.59 -0.67 -1.02
C VAL A 36 -12.12 -1.89 -0.25
N ARG A 37 -13.05 -2.66 0.29
CA ARG A 37 -12.78 -3.96 0.90
C ARG A 37 -12.99 -5.04 -0.14
N VAL A 38 -11.93 -5.77 -0.48
CA VAL A 38 -11.99 -6.87 -1.45
C VAL A 38 -11.88 -8.18 -0.73
N GLN A 39 -12.77 -9.13 -1.09
CA GLN A 39 -12.65 -10.53 -0.69
C GLN A 39 -12.30 -11.38 -1.91
N VAL A 40 -11.20 -12.12 -1.84
CA VAL A 40 -10.82 -13.10 -2.86
C VAL A 40 -11.16 -14.49 -2.36
N VAL A 41 -11.93 -15.24 -3.15
CA VAL A 41 -12.31 -16.64 -2.85
C VAL A 41 -12.05 -17.51 -4.06
N ASP A 42 -11.87 -18.80 -3.85
CA ASP A 42 -11.78 -19.79 -4.93
C ASP A 42 -13.16 -20.16 -5.51
N VAL A 43 -13.19 -21.12 -6.44
CA VAL A 43 -14.41 -21.61 -7.08
C VAL A 43 -15.39 -22.24 -6.08
N ASN A 44 -14.90 -22.78 -4.97
CA ASN A 44 -15.70 -23.40 -3.91
C ASN A 44 -16.13 -22.39 -2.83
N GLY A 45 -15.73 -21.11 -2.96
CA GLY A 45 -16.02 -20.06 -1.98
C GLY A 45 -15.04 -20.01 -0.81
N MET A 46 -13.96 -20.81 -0.84
CA MET A 46 -12.92 -20.78 0.19
C MET A 46 -12.06 -19.53 0.07
N PRO A 47 -11.69 -18.91 1.21
CA PRO A 47 -10.83 -17.72 1.20
C PRO A 47 -9.47 -18.00 0.55
N VAL A 48 -9.02 -17.10 -0.30
CA VAL A 48 -7.66 -17.15 -0.87
C VAL A 48 -6.78 -16.17 -0.09
N ARG A 49 -5.88 -16.72 0.71
CA ARG A 49 -4.89 -15.97 1.48
C ARG A 49 -3.72 -15.54 0.60
N ASP A 50 -3.05 -14.43 0.96
CA ASP A 50 -1.86 -13.89 0.30
C ASP A 50 -2.05 -13.57 -1.20
N ALA A 51 -3.30 -13.50 -1.69
CA ALA A 51 -3.59 -12.92 -2.99
C ALA A 51 -3.27 -11.43 -2.97
N VAL A 52 -2.51 -10.95 -3.96
CA VAL A 52 -2.24 -9.53 -4.10
C VAL A 52 -3.37 -8.90 -4.90
N VAL A 53 -3.98 -7.86 -4.33
CA VAL A 53 -5.02 -7.06 -4.99
C VAL A 53 -4.46 -5.67 -5.24
N GLU A 54 -4.60 -5.18 -6.46
CA GLU A 54 -4.15 -3.87 -6.92
C GLU A 54 -5.32 -3.12 -7.55
N LEU A 55 -5.51 -1.86 -7.18
CA LEU A 55 -6.44 -0.95 -7.85
C LEU A 55 -5.64 0.13 -8.58
N HIS A 56 -5.89 0.25 -9.88
CA HIS A 56 -5.29 1.29 -10.72
C HIS A 56 -6.38 2.27 -11.15
N HIS A 57 -6.35 3.48 -10.59
CA HIS A 57 -7.30 4.53 -10.95
C HIS A 57 -7.03 5.02 -12.38
N ALA A 58 -8.08 5.35 -13.16
CA ALA A 58 -7.93 5.81 -14.54
C ALA A 58 -7.09 7.09 -14.68
N ARG A 59 -7.04 7.93 -13.63
CA ARG A 59 -6.19 9.15 -13.57
C ARG A 59 -4.76 8.87 -13.11
N GLY A 60 -4.42 7.62 -12.85
CA GLY A 60 -3.14 7.25 -12.21
C GLY A 60 -3.11 7.55 -10.71
N ALA A 61 -1.97 7.28 -10.10
CA ALA A 61 -1.66 7.64 -8.72
C ALA A 61 -0.73 8.86 -8.70
N SER A 62 -0.95 9.78 -7.77
CA SER A 62 -0.09 10.93 -7.55
C SER A 62 0.82 10.71 -6.34
N GLY A 63 2.08 11.15 -6.45
CA GLY A 63 3.05 11.10 -5.37
C GLY A 63 3.78 9.75 -5.20
N PRO A 64 4.73 9.71 -4.25
CA PRO A 64 5.53 8.51 -4.01
C PRO A 64 4.70 7.39 -3.38
N ILE A 65 4.85 6.18 -3.91
CA ILE A 65 4.19 4.99 -3.35
C ILE A 65 4.97 4.54 -2.12
N ARG A 66 4.27 4.45 -0.97
CA ARG A 66 4.82 3.96 0.29
C ARG A 66 3.87 2.94 0.90
N PHE A 67 4.42 1.82 1.30
CA PHE A 67 3.66 0.79 2.01
C PHE A 67 4.03 0.77 3.50
N PRO A 68 3.09 0.40 4.40
CA PRO A 68 3.33 0.43 5.85
C PRO A 68 4.20 -0.73 6.36
N TRP A 69 4.64 -1.63 5.49
CA TRP A 69 5.49 -2.76 5.86
C TRP A 69 6.94 -2.54 5.43
N LYS A 70 7.84 -3.35 6.00
CA LYS A 70 9.27 -3.30 5.69
C LYS A 70 9.54 -3.85 4.29
N MET A 71 10.44 -3.20 3.54
CA MET A 71 10.97 -3.67 2.25
C MET A 71 12.05 -4.74 2.50
N GLY A 72 11.64 -5.87 3.06
CA GLY A 72 12.52 -6.97 3.40
C GLY A 72 11.83 -8.32 3.30
N MET A 73 12.58 -9.33 2.82
CA MET A 73 12.15 -10.72 2.74
C MET A 73 13.27 -11.59 3.28
N ALA A 74 13.12 -12.05 4.51
CA ALA A 74 14.12 -12.87 5.18
C ALA A 74 14.13 -14.31 4.65
N GLN A 75 15.28 -14.96 4.75
CA GLN A 75 15.42 -16.42 4.64
C GLN A 75 15.42 -16.99 6.06
N LYS A 76 14.34 -17.72 6.39
CA LYS A 76 14.11 -18.25 7.74
C LYS A 76 13.32 -19.57 7.66
N GLY A 77 13.85 -20.61 8.29
CA GLY A 77 13.25 -21.93 8.28
C GLY A 77 13.21 -22.56 6.89
N LEU A 78 14.27 -22.35 6.10
CA LEU A 78 14.37 -22.80 4.69
C LEU A 78 13.25 -22.23 3.80
N GLN A 79 12.78 -21.03 4.10
CA GLN A 79 11.72 -20.36 3.37
C GLN A 79 12.00 -18.86 3.22
N PHE A 80 11.41 -18.23 2.19
CA PHE A 80 11.32 -16.78 2.12
C PHE A 80 10.18 -16.29 3.01
N THR A 81 10.46 -15.33 3.90
CA THR A 81 9.50 -14.76 4.86
C THR A 81 9.47 -13.24 4.76
N PRO A 82 8.33 -12.64 4.37
CA PRO A 82 7.08 -13.27 3.93
C PRO A 82 7.24 -14.02 2.59
N GLY A 83 6.40 -15.03 2.32
CA GLY A 83 6.41 -15.79 1.06
C GLY A 83 6.04 -14.94 -0.16
N THR A 84 5.23 -13.89 0.04
CA THR A 84 4.90 -12.85 -0.97
C THR A 84 5.08 -11.47 -0.37
N LEU A 85 5.84 -10.61 -1.03
CA LEU A 85 6.03 -9.20 -0.66
C LEU A 85 5.56 -8.29 -1.79
N VAL A 86 4.74 -7.29 -1.47
CA VAL A 86 4.34 -6.23 -2.39
C VAL A 86 5.28 -5.04 -2.20
N VAL A 87 5.82 -4.52 -3.30
CA VAL A 87 6.76 -3.39 -3.29
C VAL A 87 6.39 -2.37 -4.36
N ALA A 88 6.70 -1.11 -4.13
CA ALA A 88 6.56 -0.09 -5.15
C ALA A 88 7.62 -0.27 -6.24
N GLN A 89 7.30 0.10 -7.47
CA GLN A 89 8.26 0.17 -8.56
C GLN A 89 9.47 1.01 -8.15
N GLY A 90 10.68 0.51 -8.43
CA GLY A 90 11.95 1.15 -8.05
C GLY A 90 12.42 0.85 -6.63
N SER A 91 11.64 0.12 -5.83
CA SER A 91 12.06 -0.25 -4.47
C SER A 91 13.27 -1.18 -4.46
N THR A 92 14.09 -1.02 -3.43
CA THR A 92 15.14 -1.98 -3.09
C THR A 92 14.66 -2.84 -1.92
N VAL A 93 14.76 -4.16 -2.07
CA VAL A 93 14.39 -5.15 -1.05
C VAL A 93 15.64 -5.73 -0.41
N ALA A 94 15.63 -5.83 0.92
CA ALA A 94 16.67 -6.47 1.70
C ALA A 94 16.33 -7.95 1.93
N PHE A 95 17.33 -8.82 1.81
CA PHE A 95 17.24 -10.27 2.02
C PHE A 95 18.19 -10.71 3.13
N PRO A 96 17.81 -10.55 4.40
CA PRO A 96 18.63 -11.07 5.51
C PRO A 96 18.53 -12.60 5.58
N ASN A 97 19.66 -13.28 5.76
CA ASN A 97 19.70 -14.70 6.07
C ASN A 97 19.66 -14.89 7.59
N LEU A 98 18.56 -15.44 8.09
CA LEU A 98 18.33 -15.73 9.51
C LEU A 98 18.49 -17.21 9.85
N ASP A 99 18.81 -18.05 8.86
CA ASP A 99 19.05 -19.48 9.03
C ASP A 99 20.52 -19.78 9.40
N GLN A 100 20.76 -20.95 9.96
CA GLN A 100 22.11 -21.45 10.25
C GLN A 100 22.88 -21.86 8.98
N VAL A 101 22.15 -22.10 7.89
CA VAL A 101 22.72 -22.54 6.61
C VAL A 101 22.86 -21.36 5.64
N ARG A 102 23.70 -21.54 4.63
CA ARG A 102 23.86 -20.55 3.55
C ARG A 102 22.71 -20.67 2.58
N HIS A 103 22.34 -19.53 1.95
CA HIS A 103 21.36 -19.46 0.89
C HIS A 103 21.88 -18.61 -0.26
N SER A 104 21.41 -18.90 -1.47
CA SER A 104 21.47 -18.03 -2.63
C SER A 104 20.07 -17.52 -2.99
N ILE A 105 19.96 -16.58 -3.90
CA ILE A 105 18.68 -16.12 -4.43
C ILE A 105 18.81 -15.97 -5.93
N TYR A 106 17.89 -16.53 -6.68
CA TYR A 106 17.82 -16.28 -8.13
C TYR A 106 16.41 -15.96 -8.59
N SER A 107 16.33 -15.29 -9.73
CA SER A 107 15.10 -15.06 -10.48
C SER A 107 15.33 -15.07 -11.96
N PHE A 108 14.47 -15.76 -12.70
CA PHE A 108 14.40 -15.73 -14.17
C PHE A 108 13.20 -14.93 -14.69
N SER A 109 12.49 -14.25 -13.80
CA SER A 109 11.29 -13.47 -14.15
C SER A 109 11.68 -12.25 -15.01
N LYS A 110 10.84 -11.92 -16.02
CA LYS A 110 11.09 -10.78 -16.91
C LYS A 110 11.28 -9.44 -16.19
N PRO A 111 10.50 -9.10 -15.12
CA PRO A 111 10.66 -7.82 -14.41
C PRO A 111 11.98 -7.68 -13.66
N ALA A 112 12.58 -8.80 -13.21
CA ALA A 112 13.88 -8.80 -12.56
C ALA A 112 14.56 -10.17 -12.71
N ARG A 113 15.57 -10.23 -13.58
CA ARG A 113 16.44 -11.40 -13.72
C ARG A 113 17.74 -11.11 -13.00
N PHE A 114 18.05 -11.93 -12.00
CA PHE A 114 19.28 -11.76 -11.20
C PHE A 114 19.66 -13.04 -10.49
N GLU A 115 20.91 -13.07 -10.00
CA GLU A 115 21.42 -14.08 -9.10
C GLU A 115 22.23 -13.42 -7.99
N ILE A 116 22.05 -13.90 -6.78
CA ILE A 116 22.81 -13.55 -5.59
C ILE A 116 23.47 -14.83 -5.11
N ASP A 117 24.80 -14.84 -5.07
CA ASP A 117 25.62 -15.96 -4.62
C ASP A 117 25.32 -16.33 -3.16
N LEU A 118 25.76 -17.52 -2.79
CA LEU A 118 25.63 -18.07 -1.43
C LEU A 118 26.16 -17.12 -0.37
N TYR A 119 25.32 -16.77 0.61
CA TYR A 119 25.69 -15.97 1.77
C TYR A 119 25.18 -16.61 3.07
N GLY A 120 25.94 -16.39 4.13
CA GLY A 120 25.73 -17.05 5.42
C GLY A 120 24.77 -16.30 6.32
N ARG A 121 24.58 -16.88 7.53
CA ARG A 121 23.79 -16.31 8.61
C ARG A 121 24.19 -14.88 8.91
N ASP A 122 23.21 -14.06 9.32
CA ASP A 122 23.36 -12.65 9.72
C ASP A 122 23.93 -11.73 8.64
N GLN A 123 24.09 -12.23 7.42
CA GLN A 123 24.40 -11.42 6.25
C GLN A 123 23.13 -10.99 5.55
N THR A 124 23.16 -9.82 4.95
CA THR A 124 22.05 -9.26 4.15
C THR A 124 22.53 -8.95 2.75
N ARG A 125 21.72 -9.27 1.77
CA ARG A 125 21.87 -8.85 0.37
C ARG A 125 20.69 -7.97 -0.02
N THR A 126 20.84 -7.19 -1.07
CA THR A 126 19.78 -6.30 -1.57
C THR A 126 19.61 -6.44 -3.07
N GLN A 127 18.38 -6.23 -3.54
CA GLN A 127 18.06 -6.20 -4.96
C GLN A 127 17.03 -5.10 -5.22
N SER A 128 17.22 -4.34 -6.31
CA SER A 128 16.27 -3.31 -6.76
C SER A 128 15.29 -3.88 -7.80
N PHE A 129 14.05 -3.40 -7.76
CA PHE A 129 12.95 -3.87 -8.60
C PHE A 129 12.35 -2.72 -9.42
N PRO A 130 12.96 -2.33 -10.55
CA PRO A 130 12.56 -1.15 -11.32
C PRO A 130 11.36 -1.36 -12.25
N ILE A 131 10.96 -2.60 -12.52
CA ILE A 131 9.92 -2.95 -13.49
C ILE A 131 8.75 -3.61 -12.77
N THR A 132 7.53 -3.14 -13.05
CA THR A 132 6.29 -3.69 -12.50
C THR A 132 6.07 -5.14 -12.94
N GLY A 133 5.37 -5.91 -12.10
CA GLY A 133 5.03 -7.31 -12.37
C GLY A 133 5.44 -8.25 -11.25
N SER A 134 5.37 -9.55 -11.52
CA SER A 134 5.65 -10.59 -10.54
C SER A 134 7.03 -11.19 -10.77
N VAL A 135 7.81 -11.26 -9.70
CA VAL A 135 9.15 -11.84 -9.68
C VAL A 135 9.11 -13.09 -8.78
N LYS A 136 9.37 -14.26 -9.36
CA LYS A 136 9.51 -15.51 -8.63
C LYS A 136 10.95 -15.67 -8.20
N LEU A 137 11.15 -15.96 -6.92
CA LEU A 137 12.45 -16.22 -6.31
C LEU A 137 12.63 -17.71 -6.04
N GLY A 138 13.85 -18.17 -6.16
CA GLY A 138 14.28 -19.51 -5.76
C GLY A 138 15.64 -19.46 -5.05
N CYS A 139 16.01 -20.59 -4.41
CA CYS A 139 17.32 -20.84 -3.87
C CYS A 139 17.97 -22.03 -4.60
N ASN A 140 19.25 -21.95 -4.99
CA ASN A 140 19.92 -22.97 -5.80
C ASN A 140 20.16 -24.29 -5.05
N ILE A 141 20.14 -24.27 -3.71
CA ILE A 141 20.49 -25.45 -2.89
C ILE A 141 19.31 -25.99 -2.07
N HIS A 142 18.12 -25.36 -2.18
CA HIS A 142 16.90 -25.80 -1.51
C HIS A 142 15.72 -25.67 -2.49
N ASP A 143 15.40 -26.72 -3.22
CA ASP A 143 14.47 -26.71 -4.37
C ASP A 143 13.05 -26.24 -4.01
N ASP A 144 12.61 -26.48 -2.77
CA ASP A 144 11.29 -26.05 -2.29
C ASP A 144 11.24 -24.61 -1.78
N MET A 145 12.40 -23.95 -1.68
CA MET A 145 12.47 -22.58 -1.20
C MET A 145 12.06 -21.58 -2.29
N ARG A 146 10.82 -21.15 -2.23
CA ARG A 146 10.20 -20.24 -3.21
C ARG A 146 9.62 -19.01 -2.55
N GLY A 147 9.79 -17.85 -3.20
CA GLY A 147 9.22 -16.58 -2.78
C GLY A 147 8.74 -15.75 -3.97
N TYR A 148 7.98 -14.70 -3.69
CA TYR A 148 7.44 -13.84 -4.73
C TYR A 148 7.53 -12.37 -4.32
N ILE A 149 8.00 -11.54 -5.26
CA ILE A 149 7.91 -10.08 -5.15
C ILE A 149 6.88 -9.61 -6.17
N ARG A 150 5.85 -8.92 -5.72
CA ARG A 150 4.91 -8.20 -6.59
C ARG A 150 5.30 -6.75 -6.63
N VAL A 151 5.78 -6.29 -7.78
CA VAL A 151 6.18 -4.89 -8.03
C VAL A 151 5.00 -4.16 -8.63
N THR A 152 4.53 -3.11 -7.97
CA THR A 152 3.35 -2.35 -8.38
C THR A 152 3.64 -0.86 -8.55
N ASP A 153 2.90 -0.19 -9.43
CA ASP A 153 2.93 1.25 -9.69
C ASP A 153 1.71 1.99 -9.11
N THR A 154 0.97 1.32 -8.22
CA THR A 154 -0.14 1.92 -7.50
C THR A 154 0.04 1.84 -5.98
N PRO A 155 -0.31 2.91 -5.21
CA PRO A 155 -0.32 2.85 -3.75
C PRO A 155 -1.49 2.01 -3.20
N TYR A 156 -2.48 1.70 -4.04
CA TYR A 156 -3.67 0.95 -3.67
C TYR A 156 -3.45 -0.54 -3.93
N ALA A 157 -2.52 -1.12 -3.19
CA ALA A 157 -2.18 -2.53 -3.29
C ALA A 157 -1.99 -3.15 -1.91
N GLY A 158 -2.32 -4.44 -1.79
CA GLY A 158 -2.15 -5.18 -0.55
C GLY A 158 -2.42 -6.66 -0.73
N LYS A 159 -2.16 -7.43 0.31
CA LYS A 159 -2.39 -8.87 0.35
C LYS A 159 -3.65 -9.20 1.14
N THR A 160 -4.38 -10.20 0.68
CA THR A 160 -5.50 -10.75 1.42
C THR A 160 -5.02 -11.47 2.69
N ASP A 161 -5.81 -11.34 3.75
CA ASP A 161 -5.63 -12.03 5.02
C ASP A 161 -6.09 -13.51 4.96
N HIS A 162 -6.11 -14.20 6.11
CA HIS A 162 -6.55 -15.60 6.21
C HIS A 162 -8.03 -15.81 5.87
N ASN A 163 -8.86 -14.75 5.90
CA ASN A 163 -10.27 -14.74 5.48
C ASN A 163 -10.45 -14.27 4.03
N GLY A 164 -9.35 -14.10 3.29
CA GLY A 164 -9.35 -13.64 1.92
C GLY A 164 -9.63 -12.14 1.74
N TYR A 165 -9.57 -11.33 2.80
CA TYR A 165 -9.86 -9.90 2.74
C TYR A 165 -8.63 -9.02 2.66
N VAL A 166 -8.75 -7.94 1.91
CA VAL A 166 -7.84 -6.79 1.92
C VAL A 166 -8.67 -5.50 1.88
N ILE A 167 -8.16 -4.45 2.53
CA ILE A 167 -8.75 -3.11 2.51
C ILE A 167 -7.78 -2.18 1.81
N LEU A 168 -8.27 -1.51 0.74
CA LEU A 168 -7.54 -0.49 0.00
C LEU A 168 -8.26 0.84 0.21
N ALA A 169 -7.59 1.80 0.85
CA ALA A 169 -8.18 3.06 1.27
C ALA A 169 -7.51 4.27 0.62
N GLY A 170 -8.19 5.40 0.60
CA GLY A 170 -7.66 6.68 0.15
C GLY A 170 -7.77 6.92 -1.36
N MET A 171 -8.46 6.05 -2.11
CA MET A 171 -8.66 6.23 -3.54
C MET A 171 -9.80 7.24 -3.81
N ALA A 172 -9.61 8.11 -4.79
CA ALA A 172 -10.70 8.95 -5.28
C ALA A 172 -11.78 8.11 -5.98
N ALA A 173 -13.03 8.58 -5.94
CA ALA A 173 -14.11 7.96 -6.70
C ALA A 173 -13.86 8.07 -8.21
N GLY A 174 -14.29 7.07 -8.97
CA GLY A 174 -14.18 7.04 -10.42
C GLY A 174 -13.76 5.71 -11.01
N ASN A 175 -13.52 5.72 -12.33
CA ASN A 175 -13.13 4.52 -13.05
C ASN A 175 -11.73 4.05 -12.66
N ALA A 176 -11.61 2.75 -12.47
CA ALA A 176 -10.38 2.05 -12.11
C ALA A 176 -10.32 0.68 -12.79
N SER A 177 -9.22 0.00 -12.65
CA SER A 177 -9.13 -1.44 -12.88
C SER A 177 -8.68 -2.13 -11.59
N ILE A 178 -9.20 -3.33 -11.35
CA ILE A 178 -8.79 -4.21 -10.27
C ILE A 178 -8.00 -5.38 -10.84
N THR A 179 -6.84 -5.65 -10.27
CA THR A 179 -6.01 -6.81 -10.60
C THR A 179 -5.87 -7.68 -9.37
N VAL A 180 -6.10 -8.98 -9.52
CA VAL A 180 -5.80 -10.00 -8.51
C VAL A 180 -4.69 -10.88 -9.04
N TRP A 181 -3.63 -11.02 -8.27
CA TRP A 181 -2.51 -11.92 -8.54
C TRP A 181 -2.34 -12.92 -7.41
N HIS A 182 -2.08 -14.17 -7.77
CA HIS A 182 -1.67 -15.21 -6.82
C HIS A 182 -0.81 -16.26 -7.53
N PRO A 183 0.26 -16.81 -6.93
CA PRO A 183 1.18 -17.71 -7.63
C PRO A 183 0.51 -18.98 -8.18
N GLN A 184 -0.61 -19.39 -7.60
CA GLN A 184 -1.40 -20.54 -8.05
C GLN A 184 -2.60 -20.17 -8.92
N LEU A 185 -2.81 -18.88 -9.27
CA LEU A 185 -3.96 -18.47 -10.06
C LEU A 185 -3.84 -19.05 -11.47
N ARG A 186 -4.90 -19.74 -11.92
CA ARG A 186 -4.97 -20.39 -13.24
C ARG A 186 -5.40 -19.37 -14.30
N SER A 187 -4.46 -18.51 -14.67
CA SER A 187 -4.64 -17.52 -15.73
C SER A 187 -3.26 -17.10 -16.28
N PRO A 188 -3.18 -16.44 -17.43
CA PRO A 188 -1.92 -15.87 -17.93
C PRO A 188 -1.28 -14.96 -16.89
N ALA A 189 0.04 -15.04 -16.74
CA ALA A 189 0.83 -14.30 -15.74
C ALA A 189 0.36 -14.48 -14.28
N ASN A 190 -0.50 -15.45 -13.99
CA ASN A 190 -1.14 -15.64 -12.68
C ASN A 190 -1.96 -14.41 -12.23
N GLU A 191 -2.56 -13.68 -13.20
CA GLU A 191 -3.31 -12.46 -12.97
C GLU A 191 -4.75 -12.58 -13.51
N MET A 192 -5.68 -11.96 -12.79
CA MET A 192 -7.03 -11.67 -13.27
C MET A 192 -7.24 -10.16 -13.17
N LYS A 193 -7.63 -9.53 -14.28
CA LYS A 193 -7.86 -8.09 -14.36
C LYS A 193 -9.26 -7.81 -14.87
N SER A 194 -9.94 -6.86 -14.23
CA SER A 194 -11.28 -6.41 -14.67
C SER A 194 -11.45 -4.91 -14.46
N ALA A 195 -12.43 -4.33 -15.17
CA ALA A 195 -12.86 -2.98 -14.92
C ALA A 195 -13.50 -2.88 -13.52
N PHE A 196 -13.32 -1.76 -12.87
CA PHE A 196 -13.84 -1.47 -11.54
C PHE A 196 -14.26 0.01 -11.46
N ASN A 197 -15.27 0.30 -10.66
CA ASN A 197 -15.65 1.68 -10.38
C ASN A 197 -15.58 1.90 -8.85
N VAL A 198 -14.78 2.87 -8.44
CA VAL A 198 -14.67 3.27 -7.03
C VAL A 198 -15.79 4.24 -6.73
N SER A 199 -16.75 3.87 -5.86
CA SER A 199 -17.75 4.80 -5.35
C SER A 199 -17.12 5.74 -4.31
N GLY A 200 -17.76 6.87 -4.03
CA GLY A 200 -17.33 7.78 -2.97
C GLY A 200 -17.53 7.23 -1.55
N ALA A 201 -18.16 6.07 -1.41
CA ALA A 201 -18.46 5.42 -0.14
C ALA A 201 -17.64 4.13 0.05
N ALA A 202 -17.69 3.54 1.25
CA ALA A 202 -17.11 2.23 1.51
C ALA A 202 -17.79 1.16 0.65
N GLN A 203 -16.99 0.33 -0.02
CA GLN A 203 -17.46 -0.75 -0.89
C GLN A 203 -16.93 -2.10 -0.43
N VAL A 204 -17.73 -3.14 -0.62
CA VAL A 204 -17.29 -4.54 -0.48
C VAL A 204 -17.40 -5.20 -1.86
N HIS A 205 -16.30 -5.76 -2.33
CA HIS A 205 -16.24 -6.43 -3.63
C HIS A 205 -15.70 -7.85 -3.46
N LYS A 206 -16.46 -8.84 -3.93
CA LYS A 206 -16.08 -10.25 -3.87
C LYS A 206 -15.60 -10.72 -5.24
N ILE A 207 -14.40 -11.30 -5.28
CA ILE A 207 -13.78 -11.79 -6.50
C ILE A 207 -13.57 -13.30 -6.36
N LYS A 208 -14.09 -14.05 -7.35
CA LYS A 208 -13.90 -15.48 -7.44
C LYS A 208 -12.77 -15.79 -8.42
N VAL A 209 -11.82 -16.62 -8.01
CA VAL A 209 -10.65 -17.04 -8.79
C VAL A 209 -10.56 -18.56 -8.90
N THR A 210 -9.89 -19.04 -9.95
CA THR A 210 -9.55 -20.46 -10.11
C THR A 210 -8.09 -20.67 -9.78
N LEU A 211 -7.78 -21.53 -8.82
CA LEU A 211 -6.43 -21.92 -8.46
C LEU A 211 -6.07 -23.27 -9.13
N ARG A 212 -4.75 -23.54 -9.21
CA ARG A 212 -4.20 -24.83 -9.67
C ARG A 212 -4.25 -25.85 -8.56
#